data_9b004205544ede9f02357522a46a0f14
#
_entry.id   9b004205544ede9f02357522a46a0f14
#
_cell.length_a   1.000
_cell.length_b   1.000
_cell.length_c   1.000
_cell.angle_alpha   90.00
_cell.angle_beta   90.00
_cell.angle_gamma   90.00
#
_symmetry.space_group_name_H-M   'P 1'
#
loop_
_entity.id
_entity.type
_entity.pdbx_description
1 polymer ?
#
loop_
_entity_poly.entity_id
_entity_poly.type
_entity_poly.pdbx_seq_one_letter_code
_entity_poly.pdbx_strand_id
1 'polypeptide(L)'
;ISHSDFYLIKMYLIRGQHNLKLFKSRHPNVLLSGTIGNFDGLHLGHQAILEKIKNNAQKYNAKTIVFFTEPHAAEYFSKVRDKNQIPPPRICPWREKFQLLKKSKIDFACFLKFNSKLRTMSPDDFISQILDSINLVSFTVGDDFRFGAGRKGDTDLLKNWGQKKGILVENTETITLDGQRVSSTRIREELLNNNFNNAEKLLGRPYTFSGKIVHGQHLGRTINFQRQI
;
A
#
# COMPACT_ATOMS: atom_id res chain seq x y z
N ILE A 1 20.15 34.32 -9.25
CA ILE A 1 19.93 32.90 -8.88
C ILE A 1 18.49 32.81 -8.36
N SER A 2 17.59 32.30 -9.19
CA SER A 2 16.16 32.29 -8.97
C SER A 2 15.78 31.38 -7.80
N HIS A 3 14.88 31.87 -6.96
CA HIS A 3 14.19 31.11 -5.93
C HIS A 3 13.13 30.20 -6.59
N SER A 4 13.56 29.21 -7.36
CA SER A 4 12.68 28.25 -7.98
C SER A 4 12.76 26.90 -7.25
N ASP A 5 11.63 26.52 -6.67
CA ASP A 5 11.14 25.15 -6.63
C ASP A 5 11.76 24.15 -5.66
N PHE A 6 11.77 24.44 -4.38
CA PHE A 6 11.49 23.40 -3.40
C PHE A 6 9.95 23.19 -3.31
N TYR A 7 9.32 22.70 -4.37
CA TYR A 7 8.02 22.06 -4.24
C TYR A 7 8.20 20.78 -3.43
N LEU A 8 8.10 20.92 -2.12
CA LEU A 8 7.90 19.77 -1.23
C LEU A 8 6.71 18.99 -1.77
N ILE A 9 6.94 17.83 -2.40
CA ILE A 9 5.90 16.91 -2.84
C ILE A 9 5.05 16.58 -1.61
N LYS A 10 3.91 17.22 -1.51
CA LYS A 10 3.04 17.12 -0.35
C LYS A 10 2.05 16.00 -0.59
N MET A 11 2.32 14.80 -0.07
CA MET A 11 1.34 13.73 -0.02
C MET A 11 0.40 13.93 1.17
N TYR A 12 -0.91 13.84 0.94
CA TYR A 12 -1.92 13.98 1.97
C TYR A 12 -2.37 12.61 2.48
N LEU A 13 -2.50 12.50 3.80
CA LEU A 13 -2.95 11.28 4.47
C LEU A 13 -4.42 11.39 4.86
N ILE A 14 -5.25 10.49 4.31
CA ILE A 14 -6.66 10.34 4.66
C ILE A 14 -6.80 9.14 5.62
N ARG A 15 -7.32 9.38 6.83
CA ARG A 15 -7.45 8.35 7.87
C ARG A 15 -8.88 7.87 8.01
N GLY A 16 -9.15 6.67 7.46
CA GLY A 16 -10.44 6.00 7.61
C GLY A 16 -11.56 6.54 6.72
N GLN A 17 -12.64 5.78 6.69
CA GLN A 17 -13.80 6.02 5.83
C GLN A 17 -14.49 7.37 6.07
N HIS A 18 -14.57 7.82 7.33
CA HIS A 18 -15.20 9.10 7.65
C HIS A 18 -14.48 10.27 6.97
N ASN A 19 -13.14 10.31 7.08
CA ASN A 19 -12.34 11.38 6.47
C ASN A 19 -12.32 11.29 4.93
N LEU A 20 -12.56 10.11 4.37
CA LEU A 20 -12.72 9.95 2.92
C LEU A 20 -14.01 10.67 2.43
N LYS A 21 -15.12 10.54 3.16
CA LYS A 21 -16.36 11.27 2.87
C LYS A 21 -16.19 12.78 3.03
N LEU A 22 -15.51 13.23 4.10
CA LEU A 22 -15.17 14.63 4.29
C LEU A 22 -14.26 15.18 3.18
N PHE A 23 -13.34 14.36 2.69
CA PHE A 23 -12.48 14.71 1.55
C PHE A 23 -13.35 15.03 0.32
N LYS A 24 -14.29 14.16 -0.04
CA LYS A 24 -15.19 14.39 -1.18
C LYS A 24 -16.00 15.68 -1.02
N SER A 25 -16.54 15.94 0.18
CA SER A 25 -17.34 17.15 0.42
C SER A 25 -16.51 18.44 0.33
N ARG A 26 -15.23 18.38 0.75
CA ARG A 26 -14.31 19.55 0.68
C ARG A 26 -13.66 19.73 -0.68
N HIS A 27 -13.57 18.66 -1.47
CA HIS A 27 -12.91 18.63 -2.77
C HIS A 27 -13.81 17.96 -3.82
N PRO A 28 -15.03 18.49 -4.09
CA PRO A 28 -16.02 17.82 -4.94
C PRO A 28 -15.57 17.65 -6.39
N ASN A 29 -14.65 18.50 -6.87
CA ASN A 29 -14.18 18.51 -8.26
C ASN A 29 -12.86 17.76 -8.45
N VAL A 30 -12.26 17.19 -7.39
CA VAL A 30 -11.01 16.44 -7.52
C VAL A 30 -11.31 15.05 -8.07
N LEU A 31 -10.83 14.81 -9.28
CA LEU A 31 -10.85 13.49 -9.92
C LEU A 31 -9.66 12.65 -9.42
N LEU A 32 -9.86 11.34 -9.28
CA LEU A 32 -8.88 10.45 -8.70
C LEU A 32 -8.62 9.22 -9.57
N SER A 33 -7.35 8.90 -9.78
CA SER A 33 -6.89 7.60 -10.25
C SER A 33 -6.39 6.80 -9.05
N GLY A 34 -7.02 5.67 -8.77
CA GLY A 34 -6.85 4.95 -7.52
C GLY A 34 -6.30 3.54 -7.65
N THR A 35 -5.76 3.05 -6.55
CA THR A 35 -5.42 1.64 -6.35
C THR A 35 -5.58 1.24 -4.90
N ILE A 36 -5.68 -0.06 -4.65
CA ILE A 36 -5.72 -0.64 -3.31
C ILE A 36 -4.80 -1.84 -3.20
N GLY A 37 -4.09 -1.95 -2.08
CA GLY A 37 -3.20 -3.07 -1.78
C GLY A 37 -2.53 -2.92 -0.43
N ASN A 38 -1.76 -3.92 -0.02
CA ASN A 38 -0.98 -3.82 1.22
C ASN A 38 0.28 -2.97 1.05
N PHE A 39 0.84 -2.91 -0.14
CA PHE A 39 2.06 -2.17 -0.49
C PHE A 39 3.22 -2.41 0.51
N ASP A 40 3.31 -3.64 1.04
CA ASP A 40 4.37 -4.00 1.95
C ASP A 40 5.68 -4.19 1.19
N GLY A 41 6.69 -3.40 1.57
CA GLY A 41 7.97 -3.34 0.89
C GLY A 41 7.98 -2.52 -0.42
N LEU A 42 6.86 -2.13 -0.97
CA LEU A 42 6.74 -1.36 -2.24
C LEU A 42 7.65 -1.91 -3.36
N HIS A 43 7.58 -3.23 -3.57
CA HIS A 43 8.38 -3.99 -4.55
C HIS A 43 8.03 -3.65 -6.00
N LEU A 44 8.79 -4.17 -6.97
CA LEU A 44 8.61 -3.87 -8.40
C LEU A 44 7.16 -4.05 -8.89
N GLY A 45 6.45 -5.09 -8.44
CA GLY A 45 5.03 -5.27 -8.78
C GLY A 45 4.14 -4.15 -8.24
N HIS A 46 4.39 -3.64 -7.04
CA HIS A 46 3.70 -2.48 -6.51
C HIS A 46 4.04 -1.20 -7.27
N GLN A 47 5.32 -1.03 -7.66
CA GLN A 47 5.77 0.11 -8.44
C GLN A 47 5.08 0.16 -9.80
N ALA A 48 4.91 -0.98 -10.49
CA ALA A 48 4.15 -1.06 -11.74
C ALA A 48 2.71 -0.58 -11.59
N ILE A 49 2.02 -0.97 -10.49
CA ILE A 49 0.68 -0.47 -10.19
C ILE A 49 0.69 1.05 -9.99
N LEU A 50 1.67 1.59 -9.24
CA LEU A 50 1.78 3.03 -9.01
C LEU A 50 2.05 3.80 -10.31
N GLU A 51 2.89 3.28 -11.19
CA GLU A 51 3.11 3.88 -12.52
C GLU A 51 1.81 3.90 -13.34
N LYS A 52 1.06 2.81 -13.33
CA LYS A 52 -0.21 2.72 -14.06
C LYS A 52 -1.21 3.77 -13.58
N ILE A 53 -1.39 3.94 -12.26
CA ILE A 53 -2.31 4.97 -11.74
C ILE A 53 -1.81 6.39 -12.01
N LYS A 54 -0.50 6.64 -12.06
CA LYS A 54 0.05 7.95 -12.44
C LYS A 54 -0.22 8.26 -13.92
N ASN A 55 -0.02 7.29 -14.80
CA ASN A 55 -0.31 7.45 -16.22
C ASN A 55 -1.81 7.73 -16.46
N ASN A 56 -2.69 7.01 -15.75
CA ASN A 56 -4.12 7.26 -15.80
C ASN A 56 -4.47 8.64 -15.21
N ALA A 57 -3.85 9.03 -14.10
CA ALA A 57 -4.06 10.35 -13.51
C ALA A 57 -3.67 11.47 -14.49
N GLN A 58 -2.55 11.34 -15.19
CA GLN A 58 -2.14 12.28 -16.22
C GLN A 58 -3.15 12.31 -17.39
N LYS A 59 -3.56 11.15 -17.89
CA LYS A 59 -4.53 11.02 -18.99
C LYS A 59 -5.87 11.69 -18.70
N TYR A 60 -6.37 11.57 -17.48
CA TYR A 60 -7.68 12.09 -17.06
C TYR A 60 -7.61 13.41 -16.30
N ASN A 61 -6.45 14.06 -16.25
CA ASN A 61 -6.22 15.27 -15.43
C ASN A 61 -6.69 15.07 -13.97
N ALA A 62 -6.35 13.94 -13.41
CA ALA A 62 -6.74 13.51 -12.07
C ALA A 62 -5.54 13.50 -11.11
N LYS A 63 -5.80 13.30 -9.82
CA LYS A 63 -4.80 13.06 -8.78
C LYS A 63 -4.72 11.58 -8.45
N THR A 64 -3.60 11.14 -7.89
CA THR A 64 -3.39 9.74 -7.50
C THR A 64 -3.84 9.47 -6.08
N ILE A 65 -4.50 8.34 -5.84
CA ILE A 65 -4.85 7.86 -4.49
C ILE A 65 -4.49 6.39 -4.31
N VAL A 66 -3.83 6.08 -3.20
CA VAL A 66 -3.50 4.71 -2.80
C VAL A 66 -4.24 4.35 -1.52
N PHE A 67 -5.04 3.29 -1.58
CA PHE A 67 -5.69 2.70 -0.40
C PHE A 67 -4.86 1.55 0.15
N PHE A 68 -4.76 1.47 1.46
CA PHE A 68 -4.21 0.31 2.17
C PHE A 68 -4.87 0.12 3.52
N THR A 69 -4.76 -1.09 4.07
CA THR A 69 -5.35 -1.40 5.38
C THR A 69 -4.32 -1.32 6.49
N GLU A 70 -4.75 -0.84 7.67
CA GLU A 70 -3.91 -0.79 8.87
C GLU A 70 -4.75 -1.19 10.10
N PRO A 71 -4.36 -2.22 10.87
CA PRO A 71 -3.25 -3.15 10.60
C PRO A 71 -3.46 -3.95 9.31
N HIS A 72 -2.43 -4.68 8.87
CA HIS A 72 -2.60 -5.66 7.78
C HIS A 72 -3.64 -6.72 8.17
N ALA A 73 -4.39 -7.23 7.19
CA ALA A 73 -5.39 -8.26 7.45
C ALA A 73 -4.80 -9.48 8.17
N ALA A 74 -3.59 -9.93 7.80
CA ALA A 74 -2.90 -11.04 8.46
C ALA A 74 -2.63 -10.75 9.95
N GLU A 75 -2.21 -9.53 10.30
CA GLU A 75 -1.99 -9.12 11.69
C GLU A 75 -3.28 -9.04 12.51
N TYR A 76 -4.37 -8.64 11.88
CA TYR A 76 -5.68 -8.66 12.51
C TYR A 76 -6.14 -10.09 12.78
N PHE A 77 -6.00 -10.98 11.80
CA PHE A 77 -6.44 -12.37 11.95
C PHE A 77 -5.61 -13.16 12.96
N SER A 78 -4.30 -12.94 13.04
CA SER A 78 -3.45 -13.57 14.07
C SER A 78 -3.89 -13.21 15.48
N LYS A 79 -4.35 -11.98 15.69
CA LYS A 79 -4.85 -11.53 17.01
C LYS A 79 -6.23 -12.09 17.38
N VAL A 80 -7.07 -12.37 16.38
CA VAL A 80 -8.49 -12.73 16.59
C VAL A 80 -8.73 -14.24 16.56
N ARG A 81 -8.02 -14.97 15.66
CA ARG A 81 -8.24 -16.40 15.46
C ARG A 81 -7.37 -17.28 16.38
N ASP A 82 -6.11 -16.93 16.45
CA ASP A 82 -5.15 -17.70 17.25
C ASP A 82 -4.03 -16.76 17.71
N LYS A 83 -3.99 -16.51 19.02
CA LYS A 83 -2.97 -15.65 19.62
C LYS A 83 -1.54 -16.20 19.48
N ASN A 84 -1.40 -17.48 19.17
CA ASN A 84 -0.11 -18.15 18.97
C ASN A 84 0.35 -18.05 17.51
N GLN A 85 -0.51 -17.64 16.57
CA GLN A 85 -0.12 -17.48 15.18
C GLN A 85 0.60 -16.13 14.99
N ILE A 86 1.91 -16.21 14.76
CA ILE A 86 2.73 -15.02 14.46
C ILE A 86 2.41 -14.56 13.01
N PRO A 87 1.96 -13.31 12.81
CA PRO A 87 1.73 -12.81 11.46
C PRO A 87 3.05 -12.68 10.71
N PRO A 88 3.03 -12.74 9.36
CA PRO A 88 4.22 -12.49 8.58
C PRO A 88 4.85 -11.13 8.95
N PRO A 89 6.18 -11.07 9.17
CA PRO A 89 6.85 -9.82 9.51
C PRO A 89 6.66 -8.80 8.38
N ARG A 90 6.53 -7.54 8.73
CA ARG A 90 6.46 -6.45 7.74
C ARG A 90 7.82 -6.29 7.08
N ILE A 91 7.84 -6.13 5.76
CA ILE A 91 9.05 -5.76 5.02
C ILE A 91 9.42 -4.33 5.34
N CYS A 92 8.42 -3.45 5.47
CA CYS A 92 8.64 -2.08 5.94
C CYS A 92 7.54 -1.63 6.92
N PRO A 93 7.90 -0.86 7.98
CA PRO A 93 6.94 -0.19 8.85
C PRO A 93 6.06 0.78 8.07
N TRP A 94 4.86 1.11 8.62
CA TRP A 94 3.94 2.02 7.93
C TRP A 94 4.54 3.41 7.64
N ARG A 95 5.44 3.91 8.49
CA ARG A 95 6.14 5.19 8.27
C ARG A 95 7.03 5.16 7.03
N GLU A 96 7.76 4.07 6.84
CA GLU A 96 8.57 3.86 5.63
C GLU A 96 7.70 3.71 4.40
N LYS A 97 6.63 2.92 4.49
CA LYS A 97 5.63 2.81 3.42
C LYS A 97 5.14 4.20 2.98
N PHE A 98 4.80 5.06 3.95
CA PHE A 98 4.36 6.42 3.68
C PHE A 98 5.45 7.24 2.96
N GLN A 99 6.70 7.13 3.40
CA GLN A 99 7.83 7.82 2.74
C GLN A 99 8.08 7.30 1.33
N LEU A 100 7.98 5.99 1.12
CA LEU A 100 8.13 5.37 -0.20
C LEU A 100 7.02 5.84 -1.16
N LEU A 101 5.77 5.86 -0.73
CA LEU A 101 4.65 6.40 -1.51
C LEU A 101 4.84 7.88 -1.84
N LYS A 102 5.32 8.68 -0.88
CA LYS A 102 5.67 10.09 -1.10
C LYS A 102 6.78 10.24 -2.14
N LYS A 103 7.85 9.44 -2.04
CA LYS A 103 8.93 9.42 -3.06
C LYS A 103 8.42 9.01 -4.44
N SER A 104 7.40 8.15 -4.50
CA SER A 104 6.73 7.74 -5.75
C SER A 104 5.78 8.81 -6.31
N LYS A 105 5.75 10.02 -5.70
CA LYS A 105 4.92 11.17 -6.12
C LYS A 105 3.41 10.88 -6.11
N ILE A 106 2.94 10.13 -5.13
CA ILE A 106 1.51 9.89 -4.90
C ILE A 106 0.92 11.11 -4.17
N ASP A 107 -0.25 11.58 -4.62
CA ASP A 107 -0.91 12.76 -4.05
C ASP A 107 -1.65 12.43 -2.73
N PHE A 108 -2.36 11.30 -2.69
CA PHE A 108 -3.16 10.89 -1.53
C PHE A 108 -2.88 9.44 -1.11
N ALA A 109 -2.71 9.24 0.17
CA ALA A 109 -2.66 7.91 0.79
C ALA A 109 -3.83 7.77 1.76
N CYS A 110 -4.70 6.81 1.51
CA CYS A 110 -5.85 6.53 2.36
C CYS A 110 -5.66 5.21 3.09
N PHE A 111 -5.58 5.23 4.42
CA PHE A 111 -5.60 3.98 5.15
C PHE A 111 -6.98 3.71 5.76
N LEU A 112 -7.44 2.50 5.51
CA LEU A 112 -8.68 1.97 6.06
C LEU A 112 -8.34 1.15 7.31
N LYS A 113 -9.02 1.42 8.42
CA LYS A 113 -8.82 0.64 9.65
C LYS A 113 -9.36 -0.78 9.42
N PHE A 114 -8.45 -1.78 9.40
CA PHE A 114 -8.88 -3.18 9.32
C PHE A 114 -9.37 -3.64 10.69
N ASN A 115 -10.68 -3.77 10.80
CA ASN A 115 -11.39 -4.14 12.02
C ASN A 115 -12.55 -5.08 11.67
N SER A 116 -13.37 -5.47 12.66
CA SER A 116 -14.53 -6.34 12.43
C SER A 116 -15.47 -5.76 11.37
N LYS A 117 -15.73 -4.46 11.37
CA LYS A 117 -16.63 -3.81 10.41
C LYS A 117 -16.10 -3.95 8.97
N LEU A 118 -14.82 -3.63 8.71
CA LEU A 118 -14.25 -3.76 7.37
C LEU A 118 -14.13 -5.24 6.94
N ARG A 119 -13.80 -6.14 7.88
CA ARG A 119 -13.71 -7.58 7.64
C ARG A 119 -15.02 -8.21 7.18
N THR A 120 -16.15 -7.77 7.77
CA THR A 120 -17.49 -8.33 7.47
C THR A 120 -18.22 -7.56 6.37
N MET A 121 -17.62 -6.48 5.85
CA MET A 121 -18.21 -5.66 4.80
C MET A 121 -18.35 -6.49 3.51
N SER A 122 -19.54 -6.54 2.93
CA SER A 122 -19.75 -7.19 1.64
C SER A 122 -18.95 -6.50 0.52
N PRO A 123 -18.70 -7.16 -0.62
CA PRO A 123 -18.08 -6.49 -1.76
C PRO A 123 -18.87 -5.25 -2.24
N ASP A 124 -20.19 -5.35 -2.28
CA ASP A 124 -21.07 -4.24 -2.69
C ASP A 124 -21.02 -3.08 -1.70
N ASP A 125 -21.01 -3.37 -0.39
CA ASP A 125 -20.83 -2.36 0.63
C ASP A 125 -19.45 -1.69 0.56
N PHE A 126 -18.41 -2.47 0.25
CA PHE A 126 -17.07 -1.92 0.05
C PHE A 126 -17.06 -0.94 -1.12
N ILE A 127 -17.65 -1.32 -2.24
CA ILE A 127 -17.78 -0.44 -3.41
C ILE A 127 -18.56 0.82 -3.05
N SER A 128 -19.77 0.68 -2.53
CA SER A 128 -20.68 1.80 -2.27
C SER A 128 -20.18 2.74 -1.17
N GLN A 129 -19.57 2.21 -0.11
CA GLN A 129 -19.14 2.99 1.04
C GLN A 129 -17.72 3.55 0.92
N ILE A 130 -16.84 2.91 0.13
CA ILE A 130 -15.44 3.32 -0.02
C ILE A 130 -15.20 3.91 -1.41
N LEU A 131 -15.42 3.14 -2.48
CA LEU A 131 -15.07 3.58 -3.83
C LEU A 131 -16.01 4.67 -4.35
N ASP A 132 -17.31 4.55 -4.16
CA ASP A 132 -18.30 5.56 -4.54
C ASP A 132 -18.25 6.83 -3.66
N SER A 133 -17.54 6.76 -2.53
CA SER A 133 -17.38 7.93 -1.64
C SER A 133 -16.39 8.97 -2.15
N ILE A 134 -15.77 8.76 -3.31
CA ILE A 134 -14.84 9.69 -3.98
C ILE A 134 -15.08 9.70 -5.49
N ASN A 135 -14.49 10.64 -6.19
CA ASN A 135 -14.65 10.79 -7.64
C ASN A 135 -13.54 10.02 -8.38
N LEU A 136 -13.67 8.71 -8.47
CA LEU A 136 -12.74 7.88 -9.25
C LEU A 136 -13.02 8.04 -10.75
N VAL A 137 -11.96 8.18 -11.56
CA VAL A 137 -11.97 8.08 -13.03
C VAL A 137 -11.29 6.80 -13.50
N SER A 138 -10.37 6.28 -12.69
CA SER A 138 -9.76 4.98 -12.93
C SER A 138 -9.43 4.28 -11.62
N PHE A 139 -9.43 2.95 -11.65
CA PHE A 139 -9.05 2.11 -10.52
C PHE A 139 -8.25 0.91 -11.00
N THR A 140 -7.00 0.80 -10.54
CA THR A 140 -6.07 -0.24 -10.97
C THR A 140 -5.78 -1.19 -9.81
N VAL A 141 -5.85 -2.49 -10.05
CA VAL A 141 -5.58 -3.53 -9.04
C VAL A 141 -4.60 -4.57 -9.57
N GLY A 142 -3.99 -5.34 -8.67
CA GLY A 142 -3.23 -6.53 -9.06
C GLY A 142 -4.12 -7.64 -9.60
N ASP A 143 -3.55 -8.54 -10.36
CA ASP A 143 -4.24 -9.67 -11.00
C ASP A 143 -4.91 -10.65 -10.02
N ASP A 144 -4.35 -10.80 -8.82
CA ASP A 144 -4.86 -11.66 -7.75
C ASP A 144 -5.70 -10.90 -6.70
N PHE A 145 -6.11 -9.67 -7.00
CA PHE A 145 -6.83 -8.84 -6.06
C PHE A 145 -8.19 -9.44 -5.68
N ARG A 146 -8.45 -9.49 -4.37
CA ARG A 146 -9.72 -9.91 -3.79
C ARG A 146 -10.09 -9.00 -2.62
N PHE A 147 -11.37 -8.71 -2.46
CA PHE A 147 -11.86 -7.81 -1.42
C PHE A 147 -13.22 -8.25 -0.83
N GLY A 148 -13.66 -7.54 0.20
CA GLY A 148 -14.91 -7.82 0.91
C GLY A 148 -14.84 -9.06 1.78
N ALA A 149 -15.96 -9.33 2.48
CA ALA A 149 -16.09 -10.46 3.39
C ALA A 149 -15.82 -11.78 2.68
N GLY A 150 -14.95 -12.61 3.28
CA GLY A 150 -14.57 -13.90 2.70
C GLY A 150 -13.84 -13.81 1.35
N ARG A 151 -13.31 -12.65 0.98
CA ARG A 151 -12.64 -12.41 -0.31
C ARG A 151 -13.54 -12.69 -1.53
N LYS A 152 -14.85 -12.46 -1.38
CA LYS A 152 -15.86 -12.75 -2.41
C LYS A 152 -15.84 -11.77 -3.59
N GLY A 153 -15.35 -10.54 -3.38
CA GLY A 153 -15.17 -9.55 -4.44
C GLY A 153 -13.88 -9.81 -5.22
N ASP A 154 -13.93 -9.63 -6.52
CA ASP A 154 -12.84 -9.82 -7.46
C ASP A 154 -12.74 -8.69 -8.48
N THR A 155 -11.82 -8.84 -9.42
CA THR A 155 -11.59 -7.85 -10.48
C THR A 155 -12.78 -7.74 -11.44
N ASP A 156 -13.51 -8.83 -11.69
CA ASP A 156 -14.65 -8.79 -12.61
C ASP A 156 -15.83 -8.02 -12.01
N LEU A 157 -16.08 -8.17 -10.71
CA LEU A 157 -17.04 -7.35 -9.99
C LEU A 157 -16.68 -5.85 -10.06
N LEU A 158 -15.40 -5.52 -9.90
CA LEU A 158 -14.92 -4.13 -10.04
C LEU A 158 -15.06 -3.61 -11.47
N LYS A 159 -14.75 -4.42 -12.48
CA LYS A 159 -14.94 -4.04 -13.90
C LYS A 159 -16.40 -3.77 -14.22
N ASN A 160 -17.30 -4.64 -13.77
CA ASN A 160 -18.75 -4.46 -13.96
C ASN A 160 -19.26 -3.19 -13.27
N TRP A 161 -18.78 -2.90 -12.06
CA TRP A 161 -19.08 -1.64 -11.37
C TRP A 161 -18.52 -0.44 -12.14
N GLY A 162 -17.27 -0.51 -12.56
CA GLY A 162 -16.60 0.57 -13.30
C GLY A 162 -17.31 0.90 -14.61
N GLN A 163 -17.72 -0.13 -15.37
CA GLN A 163 -18.48 0.03 -16.61
C GLN A 163 -19.79 0.78 -16.38
N LYS A 164 -20.54 0.42 -15.33
CA LYS A 164 -21.80 1.11 -14.98
C LYS A 164 -21.60 2.57 -14.57
N LYS A 165 -20.44 2.94 -14.08
CA LYS A 165 -20.11 4.28 -13.57
C LYS A 165 -19.24 5.11 -14.52
N GLY A 166 -18.84 4.57 -15.66
CA GLY A 166 -17.88 5.23 -16.56
C GLY A 166 -16.47 5.34 -15.98
N ILE A 167 -16.09 4.43 -15.07
CA ILE A 167 -14.79 4.38 -14.41
C ILE A 167 -13.94 3.29 -15.08
N LEU A 168 -12.74 3.64 -15.52
CA LEU A 168 -11.80 2.68 -16.08
C LEU A 168 -11.27 1.75 -14.96
N VAL A 169 -11.61 0.46 -15.01
CA VAL A 169 -11.04 -0.54 -14.09
C VAL A 169 -10.09 -1.45 -14.86
N GLU A 170 -8.85 -1.50 -14.40
CA GLU A 170 -7.77 -2.28 -15.01
C GLU A 170 -7.06 -3.14 -13.97
N ASN A 171 -6.48 -4.25 -14.42
CA ASN A 171 -5.47 -4.97 -13.66
C ASN A 171 -4.09 -4.76 -14.27
N THR A 172 -3.06 -4.86 -13.45
CA THR A 172 -1.68 -4.91 -13.90
C THR A 172 -1.26 -6.36 -14.11
N GLU A 173 -0.42 -6.57 -15.12
CA GLU A 173 0.22 -7.86 -15.31
C GLU A 173 1.15 -8.19 -14.13
N THR A 174 1.29 -9.48 -13.86
CA THR A 174 2.25 -9.97 -12.86
C THR A 174 3.67 -9.63 -13.30
N ILE A 175 4.40 -8.89 -12.46
CA ILE A 175 5.84 -8.68 -12.66
C ILE A 175 6.59 -9.92 -12.21
N THR A 176 7.43 -10.45 -13.09
CA THR A 176 8.31 -11.59 -12.82
C THR A 176 9.78 -11.18 -12.86
N LEU A 177 10.59 -11.84 -12.06
CA LEU A 177 12.05 -11.75 -12.06
C LEU A 177 12.61 -13.17 -11.97
N ASP A 178 13.48 -13.54 -12.91
CA ASP A 178 14.04 -14.89 -13.02
C ASP A 178 12.94 -15.97 -13.16
N GLY A 179 11.90 -15.68 -13.96
CA GLY A 179 10.76 -16.58 -14.21
C GLY A 179 9.78 -16.74 -13.04
N GLN A 180 9.99 -16.06 -11.93
CA GLN A 180 9.16 -16.16 -10.75
C GLN A 180 8.49 -14.82 -10.42
N ARG A 181 7.25 -14.87 -9.89
CA ARG A 181 6.50 -13.68 -9.48
C ARG A 181 7.23 -12.85 -8.43
N VAL A 182 7.28 -11.54 -8.62
CA VAL A 182 7.72 -10.58 -7.59
C VAL A 182 6.59 -10.39 -6.58
N SER A 183 6.82 -10.76 -5.33
CA SER A 183 5.82 -10.67 -4.25
C SER A 183 6.44 -10.37 -2.90
N SER A 184 5.64 -9.83 -1.97
CA SER A 184 6.06 -9.63 -0.58
C SER A 184 6.42 -10.94 0.12
N THR A 185 5.80 -12.07 -0.24
CA THR A 185 6.14 -13.39 0.31
C THR A 185 7.56 -13.78 -0.09
N ARG A 186 7.88 -13.75 -1.38
CA ARG A 186 9.23 -14.06 -1.87
C ARG A 186 10.30 -13.16 -1.26
N ILE A 187 10.02 -11.85 -1.11
CA ILE A 187 10.98 -10.94 -0.47
C ILE A 187 11.23 -11.33 0.99
N ARG A 188 10.21 -11.73 1.75
CA ARG A 188 10.42 -12.21 3.13
C ARG A 188 11.25 -13.48 3.18
N GLU A 189 11.02 -14.41 2.28
CA GLU A 189 11.83 -15.63 2.15
C GLU A 189 13.29 -15.30 1.85
N GLU A 190 13.58 -14.40 0.91
CA GLU A 190 14.94 -13.95 0.62
C GLU A 190 15.62 -13.30 1.83
N LEU A 191 14.89 -12.42 2.54
CA LEU A 191 15.40 -11.76 3.75
C LEU A 191 15.67 -12.76 4.89
N LEU A 192 14.80 -13.75 5.10
CA LEU A 192 14.98 -14.80 6.11
C LEU A 192 16.18 -15.70 5.81
N ASN A 193 16.46 -15.90 4.53
CA ASN A 193 17.63 -16.69 4.07
C ASN A 193 18.90 -15.82 3.93
N ASN A 194 18.92 -14.59 4.40
CA ASN A 194 20.03 -13.63 4.28
C ASN A 194 20.42 -13.31 2.81
N ASN A 195 19.53 -13.52 1.85
CA ASN A 195 19.75 -13.25 0.42
C ASN A 195 19.42 -11.79 0.10
N PHE A 196 20.10 -10.83 0.74
CA PHE A 196 19.80 -9.41 0.62
C PHE A 196 19.90 -8.89 -0.83
N ASN A 197 20.85 -9.41 -1.62
CA ASN A 197 20.99 -9.03 -3.03
C ASN A 197 19.73 -9.38 -3.86
N ASN A 198 19.13 -10.56 -3.62
CA ASN A 198 17.90 -10.94 -4.30
C ASN A 198 16.71 -10.13 -3.79
N ALA A 199 16.61 -9.89 -2.48
CA ALA A 199 15.59 -9.01 -1.92
C ALA A 199 15.66 -7.59 -2.52
N GLU A 200 16.87 -7.05 -2.70
CA GLU A 200 17.09 -5.75 -3.34
C GLU A 200 16.63 -5.73 -4.80
N LYS A 201 16.96 -6.76 -5.59
CA LYS A 201 16.47 -6.90 -6.97
C LYS A 201 14.94 -6.91 -7.04
N LEU A 202 14.27 -7.66 -6.14
CA LEU A 202 12.81 -7.74 -6.08
C LEU A 202 12.17 -6.41 -5.63
N LEU A 203 12.85 -5.67 -4.73
CA LEU A 203 12.43 -4.36 -4.27
C LEU A 203 12.71 -3.25 -5.28
N GLY A 204 13.67 -3.45 -6.20
CA GLY A 204 14.18 -2.41 -7.10
C GLY A 204 14.94 -1.29 -6.37
N ARG A 205 15.41 -1.55 -5.15
CA ARG A 205 16.20 -0.63 -4.32
C ARG A 205 16.85 -1.38 -3.15
N PRO A 206 17.89 -0.80 -2.50
CA PRO A 206 18.45 -1.36 -1.27
C PRO A 206 17.38 -1.62 -0.20
N TYR A 207 17.50 -2.76 0.48
CA TYR A 207 16.67 -3.03 1.64
C TYR A 207 17.12 -2.13 2.79
N THR A 208 16.19 -1.38 3.32
CA THR A 208 16.41 -0.48 4.45
C THR A 208 15.34 -0.72 5.51
N PHE A 209 15.72 -0.54 6.77
CA PHE A 209 14.77 -0.47 7.87
C PHE A 209 15.10 0.70 8.77
N SER A 210 14.10 1.30 9.36
CA SER A 210 14.25 2.39 10.30
C SER A 210 13.74 1.99 11.68
N GLY A 211 14.39 2.48 12.71
CA GLY A 211 14.01 2.22 14.09
C GLY A 211 14.48 3.31 15.04
N LYS A 212 13.93 3.31 16.23
CA LYS A 212 14.42 4.17 17.32
C LYS A 212 15.60 3.48 17.99
N ILE A 213 16.73 4.18 18.11
CA ILE A 213 17.82 3.72 18.95
C ILE A 213 17.38 3.83 20.42
N VAL A 214 17.37 2.71 21.11
CA VAL A 214 17.08 2.65 22.54
C VAL A 214 18.29 2.12 23.31
N HIS A 215 18.44 2.56 24.55
CA HIS A 215 19.48 2.00 25.41
C HIS A 215 19.17 0.52 25.66
N GLY A 216 20.10 -0.34 25.26
CA GLY A 216 20.03 -1.78 25.57
C GLY A 216 20.59 -2.07 26.97
N GLN A 217 20.73 -3.35 27.28
CA GLN A 217 21.24 -3.86 28.58
C GLN A 217 22.75 -3.60 28.83
N HIS A 218 23.41 -2.82 27.98
CA HIS A 218 24.83 -2.47 28.05
C HIS A 218 25.80 -3.68 28.09
N LEU A 219 25.36 -4.86 27.56
CA LEU A 219 26.16 -6.09 27.57
C LEU A 219 27.53 -5.93 26.87
N GLY A 220 27.66 -5.03 25.92
CA GLY A 220 28.95 -4.75 25.27
C GLY A 220 30.02 -4.24 26.27
N ARG A 221 29.61 -3.56 27.35
CA ARG A 221 30.56 -3.12 28.39
C ARG A 221 31.12 -4.27 29.21
N THR A 222 30.37 -5.36 29.38
CA THR A 222 30.80 -6.55 30.14
C THR A 222 31.82 -7.40 29.39
N ILE A 223 31.91 -7.23 28.07
CA ILE A 223 32.83 -7.94 27.17
C ILE A 223 33.82 -7.00 26.48
N ASN A 224 34.04 -5.79 27.03
CA ASN A 224 34.94 -4.77 26.51
C ASN A 224 34.71 -4.38 25.01
N PHE A 225 33.49 -4.54 24.52
CA PHE A 225 33.14 -4.14 23.16
C PHE A 225 32.61 -2.72 23.15
N GLN A 226 33.40 -1.78 22.62
CA GLN A 226 32.94 -0.40 22.41
C GLN A 226 31.97 -0.36 21.22
N ARG A 227 30.81 0.28 21.39
CA ARG A 227 29.91 0.58 20.27
C ARG A 227 30.63 1.52 19.30
N GLN A 228 30.82 1.10 18.07
CA GLN A 228 30.95 2.03 16.96
C GLN A 228 29.55 2.56 16.64
N ILE A 229 29.40 3.88 16.75
CA ILE A 229 28.16 4.64 16.43
C ILE A 229 28.18 4.91 14.93
#